data_1e4b0b084f33ac84160325a1896d53c9
#
_entry.id   1e4b0b084f33ac84160325a1896d53c9
#
_cell.length_a   1.000
_cell.length_b   1.000
_cell.length_c   1.000
_cell.angle_alpha   90.00
_cell.angle_beta   90.00
_cell.angle_gamma   90.00
#
_symmetry.space_group_name_H-M   'P 1'
#
loop_
_entity.id
_entity.type
_entity.pdbx_description
1 polymer ?
#
loop_
_entity_poly.entity_id
_entity_poly.type
_entity_poly.pdbx_seq_one_letter_code
_entity_poly.pdbx_strand_id
1 'polypeptide(L)'
;MDRIYFITHKTDKYSYIDSAKLALDNGIRLIQLRMKHSLLSEIEKTAYILKEECEKYKAKLIINDNSEIAIEVGANGVHVGQNDEPISIVRNKIKENQIIGKTCNSLEHIKQAVESGADYIGLGPYRFTSTKENLSPILGIEGYKDINLDIPIYAIGGIRLEDAKPLSETGIYGIAISSLILESKDPEKKVKELRKYFKEII
;
A
#
# COMPACT_ATOMS: atom_id res chain seq x y z
N MET A 1 6.37 -5.03 -9.11
CA MET A 1 5.27 -4.18 -8.58
C MET A 1 5.58 -2.72 -8.85
N ASP A 2 4.56 -1.85 -8.95
CA ASP A 2 4.79 -0.40 -9.03
C ASP A 2 5.50 0.11 -7.76
N ARG A 3 6.40 1.08 -7.89
CA ARG A 3 7.13 1.69 -6.76
C ARG A 3 6.33 2.77 -6.04
N ILE A 4 5.23 3.23 -6.64
CA ILE A 4 4.25 4.10 -5.98
C ILE A 4 3.00 3.28 -5.71
N TYR A 5 2.67 3.13 -4.44
CA TYR A 5 1.56 2.34 -3.94
C TYR A 5 0.48 3.28 -3.40
N PHE A 6 -0.70 3.28 -3.99
CA PHE A 6 -1.79 4.13 -3.53
C PHE A 6 -2.73 3.36 -2.61
N ILE A 7 -3.03 3.92 -1.44
CA ILE A 7 -3.99 3.38 -0.49
C ILE A 7 -5.26 4.23 -0.55
N THR A 8 -6.39 3.60 -0.89
CA THR A 8 -7.68 4.29 -0.99
C THR A 8 -8.09 4.89 0.35
N HIS A 9 -8.69 6.06 0.29
CA HIS A 9 -9.25 6.73 1.45
C HIS A 9 -10.50 7.51 1.04
N LYS A 10 -11.55 7.42 1.88
CA LYS A 10 -12.77 8.22 1.70
C LYS A 10 -12.56 9.60 2.32
N THR A 11 -12.89 10.63 1.57
CA THR A 11 -12.90 12.04 2.01
C THR A 11 -14.26 12.65 1.68
N ASP A 12 -14.49 13.91 2.04
CA ASP A 12 -15.70 14.62 1.63
C ASP A 12 -15.81 14.75 0.11
N LYS A 13 -14.67 14.76 -0.59
CA LYS A 13 -14.58 14.92 -2.04
C LYS A 13 -14.56 13.61 -2.81
N TYR A 14 -14.01 12.53 -2.25
CA TYR A 14 -13.78 11.28 -2.95
C TYR A 14 -14.34 10.09 -2.19
N SER A 15 -15.10 9.24 -2.89
CA SER A 15 -15.39 7.88 -2.43
C SER A 15 -14.11 7.01 -2.53
N TYR A 16 -14.15 5.78 -2.01
CA TYR A 16 -13.03 4.83 -2.19
C TYR A 16 -12.77 4.54 -3.68
N ILE A 17 -13.82 4.42 -4.48
CA ILE A 17 -13.72 4.18 -5.94
C ILE A 17 -13.11 5.40 -6.63
N ASP A 18 -13.61 6.61 -6.35
CA ASP A 18 -13.09 7.83 -6.98
C ASP A 18 -11.64 8.09 -6.58
N SER A 19 -11.26 7.79 -5.33
CA SER A 19 -9.89 7.91 -4.88
C SER A 19 -8.94 6.99 -5.65
N ALA A 20 -9.35 5.75 -5.91
CA ALA A 20 -8.59 4.80 -6.70
C ALA A 20 -8.51 5.23 -8.17
N LYS A 21 -9.62 5.66 -8.78
CA LYS A 21 -9.65 6.18 -10.15
C LYS A 21 -8.72 7.35 -10.33
N LEU A 22 -8.73 8.31 -9.40
CA LEU A 22 -7.80 9.44 -9.43
C LEU A 22 -6.34 8.96 -9.48
N ALA A 23 -5.97 7.97 -8.69
CA ALA A 23 -4.62 7.41 -8.69
C ALA A 23 -4.28 6.70 -10.02
N LEU A 24 -5.22 5.90 -10.54
CA LEU A 24 -5.07 5.18 -11.80
C LEU A 24 -4.92 6.11 -12.99
N ASP A 25 -5.75 7.17 -13.09
CA ASP A 25 -5.71 8.20 -14.13
C ASP A 25 -4.37 8.94 -14.16
N ASN A 26 -3.74 9.06 -12.98
CA ASN A 26 -2.43 9.71 -12.85
C ASN A 26 -1.24 8.73 -12.92
N GLY A 27 -1.44 7.51 -13.41
CA GLY A 27 -0.35 6.59 -13.75
C GLY A 27 0.14 5.72 -12.59
N ILE A 28 -0.58 5.62 -11.47
CA ILE A 28 -0.26 4.66 -10.41
C ILE A 28 -0.88 3.31 -10.76
N ARG A 29 -0.10 2.22 -10.61
CA ARG A 29 -0.48 0.86 -11.04
C ARG A 29 -0.50 -0.17 -9.91
N LEU A 30 -0.44 0.28 -8.66
CA LEU A 30 -0.61 -0.54 -7.45
C LEU A 30 -1.58 0.17 -6.51
N ILE A 31 -2.76 -0.43 -6.32
CA ILE A 31 -3.86 0.13 -5.55
C ILE A 31 -4.19 -0.79 -4.38
N GLN A 32 -4.35 -0.25 -3.18
CA GLN A 32 -4.89 -0.96 -2.03
C GLN A 32 -6.29 -0.44 -1.71
N LEU A 33 -7.28 -1.33 -1.72
CA LEU A 33 -8.59 -1.04 -1.15
C LEU A 33 -8.53 -1.19 0.36
N ARG A 34 -8.63 -0.07 1.09
CA ARG A 34 -8.66 -0.03 2.55
C ARG A 34 -9.93 0.64 3.04
N MET A 35 -10.87 -0.16 3.52
CA MET A 35 -12.18 0.26 4.02
C MET A 35 -12.36 -0.21 5.47
N LYS A 36 -11.63 0.40 6.40
CA LYS A 36 -11.80 0.12 7.85
C LYS A 36 -13.21 0.53 8.28
N HIS A 37 -13.80 -0.27 9.15
CA HIS A 37 -15.14 -0.05 9.74
C HIS A 37 -16.32 -0.11 8.76
N SER A 38 -16.11 -0.56 7.52
CA SER A 38 -17.20 -0.85 6.57
C SER A 38 -17.70 -2.29 6.73
N LEU A 39 -18.95 -2.53 6.30
CA LEU A 39 -19.50 -3.87 6.25
C LEU A 39 -18.75 -4.72 5.20
N LEU A 40 -18.58 -6.01 5.45
CA LEU A 40 -17.91 -6.92 4.51
C LEU A 40 -18.55 -6.90 3.13
N SER A 41 -19.88 -6.84 3.04
CA SER A 41 -20.62 -6.74 1.78
C SER A 41 -20.33 -5.45 1.00
N GLU A 42 -20.05 -4.35 1.70
CA GLU A 42 -19.67 -3.09 1.05
C GLU A 42 -18.22 -3.16 0.53
N ILE A 43 -17.31 -3.77 1.31
CA ILE A 43 -15.92 -3.99 0.90
C ILE A 43 -15.89 -4.87 -0.35
N GLU A 44 -16.60 -5.98 -0.33
CA GLU A 44 -16.69 -6.94 -1.43
C GLU A 44 -17.23 -6.27 -2.71
N LYS A 45 -18.37 -5.58 -2.62
CA LYS A 45 -18.96 -4.83 -3.74
C LYS A 45 -17.97 -3.81 -4.32
N THR A 46 -17.29 -3.05 -3.45
CA THR A 46 -16.32 -2.07 -3.89
C THR A 46 -15.09 -2.73 -4.51
N ALA A 47 -14.66 -3.87 -3.96
CA ALA A 47 -13.54 -4.64 -4.47
C ALA A 47 -13.79 -5.18 -5.88
N TYR A 48 -14.99 -5.68 -6.19
CA TYR A 48 -15.37 -6.08 -7.56
C TYR A 48 -15.24 -4.91 -8.54
N ILE A 49 -15.80 -3.74 -8.19
CA ILE A 49 -15.72 -2.55 -9.05
C ILE A 49 -14.25 -2.15 -9.26
N LEU A 50 -13.45 -2.13 -8.20
CA LEU A 50 -12.05 -1.74 -8.31
C LEU A 50 -11.20 -2.79 -9.04
N LYS A 51 -11.58 -4.07 -8.98
CA LYS A 51 -10.90 -5.11 -9.77
C LYS A 51 -11.05 -4.84 -11.27
N GLU A 52 -12.27 -4.56 -11.73
CA GLU A 52 -12.52 -4.19 -13.12
C GLU A 52 -11.81 -2.91 -13.55
N GLU A 53 -11.82 -1.88 -12.68
CA GLU A 53 -11.11 -0.63 -12.97
C GLU A 53 -9.59 -0.86 -13.06
N CYS A 54 -8.99 -1.58 -12.11
CA CYS A 54 -7.56 -1.88 -12.14
C CYS A 54 -7.16 -2.66 -13.41
N GLU A 55 -7.99 -3.59 -13.89
CA GLU A 55 -7.73 -4.33 -15.11
C GLU A 55 -7.65 -3.44 -16.35
N LYS A 56 -8.54 -2.44 -16.48
CA LYS A 56 -8.52 -1.46 -17.58
C LYS A 56 -7.18 -0.73 -17.66
N TYR A 57 -6.57 -0.44 -16.50
CA TYR A 57 -5.28 0.27 -16.40
C TYR A 57 -4.08 -0.67 -16.29
N LYS A 58 -4.27 -2.00 -16.37
CA LYS A 58 -3.23 -3.02 -16.10
C LYS A 58 -2.57 -2.84 -14.73
N ALA A 59 -3.35 -2.38 -13.76
CA ALA A 59 -2.92 -2.13 -12.39
C ALA A 59 -3.22 -3.35 -11.49
N LYS A 60 -2.49 -3.47 -10.39
CA LYS A 60 -2.72 -4.49 -9.37
C LYS A 60 -3.63 -3.95 -8.27
N LEU A 61 -4.62 -4.77 -7.88
CA LEU A 61 -5.47 -4.53 -6.72
C LEU A 61 -5.02 -5.39 -5.55
N ILE A 62 -4.84 -4.76 -4.41
CA ILE A 62 -4.58 -5.40 -3.11
C ILE A 62 -5.76 -5.12 -2.18
N ILE A 63 -6.24 -6.14 -1.48
CA ILE A 63 -7.29 -5.96 -0.46
C ILE A 63 -6.65 -5.85 0.91
N ASN A 64 -7.07 -4.86 1.69
CA ASN A 64 -6.58 -4.70 3.06
C ASN A 64 -7.32 -5.65 4.01
N ASP A 65 -6.59 -6.39 4.84
CA ASP A 65 -7.01 -7.33 5.90
C ASP A 65 -7.81 -8.56 5.44
N ASN A 66 -8.72 -8.44 4.50
CA ASN A 66 -9.69 -9.49 4.15
C ASN A 66 -9.17 -10.45 3.06
N SER A 67 -8.51 -11.54 3.47
CA SER A 67 -8.01 -12.56 2.55
C SER A 67 -9.13 -13.26 1.76
N GLU A 68 -10.29 -13.48 2.37
CA GLU A 68 -11.44 -14.12 1.73
C GLU A 68 -12.00 -13.26 0.59
N ILE A 69 -12.16 -11.95 0.81
CA ILE A 69 -12.58 -11.02 -0.26
C ILE A 69 -11.51 -10.96 -1.36
N ALA A 70 -10.23 -10.97 -1.02
CA ALA A 70 -9.15 -10.97 -2.01
C ALA A 70 -9.20 -12.20 -2.94
N ILE A 71 -9.55 -13.37 -2.39
CA ILE A 71 -9.72 -14.62 -3.15
C ILE A 71 -10.96 -14.54 -4.02
N GLU A 72 -12.09 -14.14 -3.45
CA GLU A 72 -13.41 -14.11 -4.10
C GLU A 72 -13.39 -13.21 -5.33
N VAL A 73 -12.88 -11.96 -5.18
CA VAL A 73 -12.84 -11.00 -6.31
C VAL A 73 -11.66 -11.24 -7.26
N GLY A 74 -10.79 -12.20 -6.98
CA GLY A 74 -9.58 -12.45 -7.76
C GLY A 74 -8.60 -11.26 -7.74
N ALA A 75 -8.45 -10.59 -6.59
CA ALA A 75 -7.48 -9.53 -6.41
C ALA A 75 -6.04 -10.06 -6.56
N ASN A 76 -5.06 -9.17 -6.79
CA ASN A 76 -3.66 -9.56 -6.95
C ASN A 76 -2.99 -9.93 -5.62
N GLY A 77 -3.61 -9.63 -4.49
CA GLY A 77 -3.10 -9.99 -3.18
C GLY A 77 -3.87 -9.36 -2.03
N VAL A 78 -3.32 -9.55 -0.83
CA VAL A 78 -3.84 -9.03 0.42
C VAL A 78 -2.73 -8.32 1.20
N HIS A 79 -3.08 -7.29 1.97
CA HIS A 79 -2.17 -6.61 2.89
C HIS A 79 -2.71 -6.72 4.31
N VAL A 80 -1.94 -7.28 5.24
CA VAL A 80 -2.34 -7.50 6.63
C VAL A 80 -1.52 -6.65 7.59
N GLY A 81 -2.18 -6.10 8.61
CA GLY A 81 -1.56 -5.38 9.72
C GLY A 81 -1.05 -6.32 10.83
N GLN A 82 -0.49 -5.75 11.91
CA GLN A 82 0.13 -6.55 12.98
C GLN A 82 -0.88 -7.43 13.73
N ASN A 83 -2.11 -6.93 13.90
CA ASN A 83 -3.16 -7.60 14.68
C ASN A 83 -4.19 -8.35 13.79
N ASP A 84 -3.94 -8.37 12.47
CA ASP A 84 -4.80 -9.06 11.52
C ASP A 84 -4.38 -10.53 11.36
N GLU A 85 -5.00 -11.25 10.43
CA GLU A 85 -4.74 -12.68 10.22
C GLU A 85 -3.24 -12.96 9.98
N PRO A 86 -2.66 -13.99 10.64
CA PRO A 86 -1.26 -14.37 10.44
C PRO A 86 -0.95 -14.73 8.97
N ILE A 87 0.24 -14.33 8.48
CA ILE A 87 0.68 -14.58 7.09
C ILE A 87 0.60 -16.07 6.74
N SER A 88 1.01 -16.96 7.65
CA SER A 88 0.98 -18.40 7.43
C SER A 88 -0.44 -18.95 7.18
N ILE A 89 -1.44 -18.38 7.84
CA ILE A 89 -2.84 -18.73 7.60
C ILE A 89 -3.33 -18.18 6.27
N VAL A 90 -3.04 -16.90 6.00
CA VAL A 90 -3.38 -16.25 4.73
C VAL A 90 -2.76 -17.01 3.55
N ARG A 91 -1.48 -17.41 3.65
CA ARG A 91 -0.76 -18.13 2.60
C ARG A 91 -1.43 -19.46 2.23
N ASN A 92 -2.00 -20.16 3.20
CA ASN A 92 -2.72 -21.41 2.96
C ASN A 92 -4.09 -21.21 2.27
N LYS A 93 -4.64 -20.01 2.30
CA LYS A 93 -5.96 -19.69 1.71
C LYS A 93 -5.83 -19.13 0.29
N ILE A 94 -4.87 -18.22 0.06
CA ILE A 94 -4.74 -17.50 -1.21
C ILE A 94 -4.11 -18.36 -2.31
N LYS A 95 -4.32 -17.96 -3.57
CA LYS A 95 -3.73 -18.63 -4.73
C LYS A 95 -2.23 -18.33 -4.83
N GLU A 96 -1.48 -19.22 -5.46
CA GLU A 96 -0.02 -19.11 -5.65
C GLU A 96 0.43 -17.79 -6.28
N ASN A 97 -0.37 -17.24 -7.18
CA ASN A 97 -0.07 -15.98 -7.88
C ASN A 97 -0.52 -14.72 -7.12
N GLN A 98 -1.14 -14.87 -5.95
CA GLN A 98 -1.52 -13.75 -5.09
C GLN A 98 -0.41 -13.44 -4.07
N ILE A 99 -0.15 -12.15 -3.87
CA ILE A 99 0.91 -11.65 -2.97
C ILE A 99 0.36 -11.24 -1.59
N ILE A 100 1.20 -11.38 -0.57
CA ILE A 100 0.90 -10.96 0.80
C ILE A 100 1.84 -9.82 1.19
N GLY A 101 1.24 -8.67 1.53
CA GLY A 101 1.95 -7.58 2.17
C GLY A 101 1.76 -7.59 3.69
N LYS A 102 2.76 -7.14 4.42
CA LYS A 102 2.70 -6.99 5.88
C LYS A 102 3.07 -5.60 6.32
N THR A 103 2.24 -4.99 7.19
CA THR A 103 2.64 -3.79 7.92
C THR A 103 3.70 -4.14 8.96
N CYS A 104 4.84 -3.42 8.96
CA CYS A 104 5.88 -3.53 9.97
C CYS A 104 6.20 -2.16 10.56
N ASN A 105 6.67 -2.16 11.82
CA ASN A 105 7.00 -0.94 12.56
C ASN A 105 8.43 -0.98 13.13
N SER A 106 9.16 -2.06 12.89
CA SER A 106 10.54 -2.26 13.33
C SER A 106 11.24 -3.28 12.42
N LEU A 107 12.58 -3.33 12.49
CA LEU A 107 13.39 -4.33 11.79
C LEU A 107 13.03 -5.75 12.23
N GLU A 108 12.73 -5.95 13.52
CA GLU A 108 12.31 -7.25 14.05
C GLU A 108 11.01 -7.73 13.41
N HIS A 109 10.01 -6.84 13.29
CA HIS A 109 8.77 -7.16 12.58
C HIS A 109 8.99 -7.51 11.10
N ILE A 110 9.98 -6.87 10.44
CA ILE A 110 10.31 -7.20 9.05
C ILE A 110 10.88 -8.61 8.96
N LYS A 111 11.84 -8.98 9.83
CA LYS A 111 12.43 -10.32 9.84
C LYS A 111 11.37 -11.40 10.05
N GLN A 112 10.49 -11.24 11.04
CA GLN A 112 9.39 -12.15 11.31
C GLN A 112 8.41 -12.25 10.13
N ALA A 113 8.14 -11.14 9.44
CA ALA A 113 7.28 -11.14 8.25
C ALA A 113 7.91 -11.90 7.09
N VAL A 114 9.22 -11.73 6.85
CA VAL A 114 9.99 -12.46 5.83
C VAL A 114 9.97 -13.96 6.12
N GLU A 115 10.29 -14.37 7.35
CA GLU A 115 10.26 -15.77 7.79
C GLU A 115 8.87 -16.38 7.66
N SER A 116 7.82 -15.58 7.85
CA SER A 116 6.42 -16.02 7.70
C SER A 116 5.94 -16.05 6.24
N GLY A 117 6.75 -15.59 5.26
CA GLY A 117 6.43 -15.64 3.84
C GLY A 117 5.71 -14.40 3.29
N ALA A 118 5.99 -13.20 3.82
CA ALA A 118 5.56 -11.95 3.19
C ALA A 118 6.26 -11.73 1.86
N ASP A 119 5.54 -11.19 0.86
CA ASP A 119 6.09 -10.85 -0.44
C ASP A 119 6.54 -9.38 -0.51
N TYR A 120 6.02 -8.52 0.37
CA TYR A 120 6.46 -7.14 0.53
C TYR A 120 6.08 -6.57 1.90
N ILE A 121 6.74 -5.50 2.28
CA ILE A 121 6.56 -4.82 3.56
C ILE A 121 6.04 -3.39 3.38
N GLY A 122 5.07 -3.00 4.20
CA GLY A 122 4.73 -1.60 4.45
C GLY A 122 5.36 -1.16 5.77
N LEU A 123 6.49 -0.48 5.73
CA LEU A 123 7.23 -0.04 6.91
C LEU A 123 6.81 1.37 7.33
N GLY A 124 6.41 1.56 8.57
CA GLY A 124 6.02 2.87 9.07
C GLY A 124 5.39 2.86 10.46
N PRO A 125 4.92 4.01 10.94
CA PRO A 125 4.72 5.26 10.19
C PRO A 125 6.03 6.06 10.03
N TYR A 126 6.23 6.63 8.83
CA TYR A 126 7.36 7.53 8.58
C TYR A 126 7.19 8.85 9.33
N ARG A 127 5.98 9.42 9.29
CA ARG A 127 5.55 10.62 10.03
C ARG A 127 4.19 10.38 10.68
N PHE A 128 3.76 11.32 11.51
CA PHE A 128 2.39 11.36 11.99
C PHE A 128 1.38 11.39 10.82
N THR A 129 0.31 10.64 10.97
CA THR A 129 -0.82 10.62 10.03
C THR A 129 -2.12 10.38 10.78
N SER A 130 -3.17 11.09 10.41
CA SER A 130 -4.53 10.88 10.92
C SER A 130 -5.29 9.75 10.21
N THR A 131 -4.73 9.22 9.13
CA THR A 131 -5.39 8.17 8.30
C THR A 131 -5.46 6.80 8.99
N LYS A 132 -4.62 6.57 10.02
CA LYS A 132 -4.58 5.33 10.80
C LYS A 132 -4.68 5.67 12.28
N GLU A 133 -5.61 5.00 12.96
CA GLU A 133 -5.70 5.01 14.42
C GLU A 133 -4.58 4.17 15.05
N ASN A 134 -4.28 4.42 16.32
CA ASN A 134 -3.27 3.67 17.10
C ASN A 134 -1.90 3.57 16.37
N LEU A 135 -1.32 4.73 16.08
CA LEU A 135 0.00 4.79 15.43
C LEU A 135 1.09 4.23 16.34
N SER A 136 1.91 3.36 15.77
CA SER A 136 3.21 2.98 16.35
C SER A 136 4.17 4.18 16.40
N PRO A 137 5.28 4.11 17.14
CA PRO A 137 6.28 5.16 17.14
C PRO A 137 6.72 5.58 15.74
N ILE A 138 6.90 6.88 15.55
CA ILE A 138 7.34 7.46 14.27
C ILE A 138 8.79 7.04 13.99
N LEU A 139 9.03 6.48 12.81
CA LEU A 139 10.35 5.98 12.42
C LEU A 139 11.28 7.08 11.87
N GLY A 140 10.71 8.10 11.21
CA GLY A 140 11.50 9.08 10.49
C GLY A 140 12.41 8.44 9.43
N ILE A 141 13.39 9.18 8.92
CA ILE A 141 14.33 8.65 7.92
C ILE A 141 15.28 7.59 8.49
N GLU A 142 15.60 7.70 9.78
CA GLU A 142 16.54 6.77 10.45
C GLU A 142 16.02 5.34 10.46
N GLY A 143 14.68 5.16 10.55
CA GLY A 143 14.06 3.83 10.54
C GLY A 143 14.16 3.08 9.19
N TYR A 144 14.68 3.73 8.14
CA TYR A 144 14.85 3.14 6.80
C TYR A 144 16.31 2.94 6.40
N LYS A 145 17.25 3.41 7.21
CA LYS A 145 18.69 3.21 6.97
C LYS A 145 19.11 1.78 7.31
N ASP A 146 20.11 1.31 6.61
CA ASP A 146 20.80 0.04 6.89
C ASP A 146 19.89 -1.21 6.87
N ILE A 147 18.73 -1.14 6.21
CA ILE A 147 17.86 -2.31 6.01
C ILE A 147 18.42 -3.11 4.84
N ASN A 148 19.19 -4.17 5.17
CA ASN A 148 19.78 -5.07 4.19
C ASN A 148 18.98 -6.39 4.13
N LEU A 149 17.79 -6.35 3.53
CA LEU A 149 16.90 -7.50 3.35
C LEU A 149 16.39 -7.54 1.91
N ASP A 150 16.38 -8.73 1.34
CA ASP A 150 15.92 -8.96 -0.05
C ASP A 150 14.38 -9.10 -0.10
N ILE A 151 13.70 -8.02 0.26
CA ILE A 151 12.24 -7.92 0.18
C ILE A 151 11.85 -6.48 -0.19
N PRO A 152 10.86 -6.28 -1.09
CA PRO A 152 10.35 -4.95 -1.39
C PRO A 152 9.79 -4.25 -0.16
N ILE A 153 10.37 -3.10 0.21
CA ILE A 153 9.91 -2.28 1.34
C ILE A 153 9.31 -0.98 0.81
N TYR A 154 8.07 -0.72 1.19
CA TYR A 154 7.39 0.55 0.97
C TYR A 154 7.38 1.38 2.24
N ALA A 155 7.93 2.59 2.20
CA ALA A 155 7.72 3.55 3.29
C ALA A 155 6.26 4.00 3.31
N ILE A 156 5.66 4.07 4.50
CA ILE A 156 4.25 4.41 4.67
C ILE A 156 4.02 5.35 5.87
N GLY A 157 2.98 6.17 5.76
CA GLY A 157 2.47 7.02 6.85
C GLY A 157 3.03 8.44 6.82
N GLY A 158 2.19 9.41 6.46
CA GLY A 158 2.51 10.83 6.46
C GLY A 158 3.58 11.25 5.44
N ILE A 159 3.80 10.48 4.38
CA ILE A 159 4.77 10.77 3.32
C ILE A 159 4.38 12.04 2.57
N ARG A 160 5.33 12.95 2.41
CA ARG A 160 5.22 14.19 1.63
C ARG A 160 6.14 14.16 0.42
N LEU A 161 5.97 15.12 -0.49
CA LEU A 161 6.78 15.17 -1.71
C LEU A 161 8.28 15.34 -1.43
N GLU A 162 8.62 16.18 -0.45
CA GLU A 162 10.00 16.42 -0.02
C GLU A 162 10.70 15.19 0.55
N ASP A 163 9.94 14.18 1.00
CA ASP A 163 10.49 12.94 1.56
C ASP A 163 10.92 11.95 0.46
N ALA A 164 10.47 12.14 -0.77
CA ALA A 164 10.69 11.20 -1.86
C ALA A 164 12.18 10.99 -2.16
N LYS A 165 12.95 12.08 -2.23
CA LYS A 165 14.40 12.01 -2.48
C LYS A 165 15.14 11.31 -1.34
N PRO A 166 15.07 11.77 -0.07
CA PRO A 166 15.77 11.10 1.03
C PRO A 166 15.40 9.62 1.16
N LEU A 167 14.10 9.27 1.02
CA LEU A 167 13.66 7.88 1.09
C LEU A 167 14.22 7.03 -0.05
N SER A 168 14.30 7.55 -1.28
CA SER A 168 14.90 6.81 -2.39
C SER A 168 16.40 6.54 -2.19
N GLU A 169 17.10 7.43 -1.51
CA GLU A 169 18.53 7.30 -1.19
C GLU A 169 18.80 6.21 -0.13
N THR A 170 17.81 5.79 0.65
CA THR A 170 17.96 4.65 1.57
C THR A 170 17.92 3.28 0.89
N GLY A 171 17.61 3.24 -0.41
CA GLY A 171 17.52 1.98 -1.16
C GLY A 171 16.19 1.22 -1.00
N ILE A 172 15.20 1.77 -0.29
CA ILE A 172 13.87 1.15 -0.21
C ILE A 172 13.22 1.02 -1.59
N TYR A 173 12.33 0.04 -1.72
CA TYR A 173 11.69 -0.27 -3.00
C TYR A 173 10.75 0.84 -3.48
N GLY A 174 9.94 1.42 -2.58
CA GLY A 174 8.94 2.40 -2.95
C GLY A 174 8.27 3.11 -1.78
N ILE A 175 7.21 3.82 -2.08
CA ILE A 175 6.40 4.56 -1.11
C ILE A 175 4.92 4.22 -1.22
N ALA A 176 4.23 4.16 -0.07
CA ALA A 176 2.77 4.01 0.01
C ALA A 176 2.13 5.33 0.47
N ILE A 177 1.25 5.87 -0.37
CA ILE A 177 0.68 7.21 -0.22
C ILE A 177 -0.84 7.21 -0.35
N SER A 178 -1.49 8.21 0.21
CA SER A 178 -2.93 8.48 0.09
C SER A 178 -3.18 9.99 0.00
N SER A 179 -3.19 10.70 1.13
CA SER A 179 -3.47 12.14 1.24
C SER A 179 -2.60 13.01 0.32
N LEU A 180 -1.34 12.64 0.09
CA LEU A 180 -0.43 13.36 -0.83
C LEU A 180 -1.04 13.55 -2.24
N ILE A 181 -1.85 12.61 -2.69
CA ILE A 181 -2.55 12.67 -3.98
C ILE A 181 -3.94 13.27 -3.83
N LEU A 182 -4.70 12.83 -2.81
CA LEU A 182 -6.10 13.26 -2.63
C LEU A 182 -6.25 14.75 -2.31
N GLU A 183 -5.30 15.33 -1.58
CA GLU A 183 -5.27 16.73 -1.19
C GLU A 183 -4.55 17.63 -2.21
N SER A 184 -4.00 17.03 -3.27
CA SER A 184 -3.27 17.77 -4.29
C SER A 184 -4.22 18.55 -5.22
N LYS A 185 -3.84 19.79 -5.53
CA LYS A 185 -4.49 20.56 -6.60
C LYS A 185 -4.07 20.09 -8.00
N ASP A 186 -2.95 19.38 -8.09
CA ASP A 186 -2.37 18.85 -9.33
C ASP A 186 -1.77 17.46 -9.05
N PRO A 187 -2.61 16.40 -9.01
CA PRO A 187 -2.16 15.03 -8.75
C PRO A 187 -1.17 14.52 -9.81
N GLU A 188 -1.36 14.89 -11.08
CA GLU A 188 -0.49 14.50 -12.19
C GLU A 188 0.95 14.98 -11.96
N LYS A 189 1.10 16.25 -11.65
CA LYS A 189 2.41 16.83 -11.32
C LYS A 189 3.05 16.13 -10.11
N LYS A 190 2.25 15.85 -9.07
CA LYS A 190 2.76 15.12 -7.89
C LYS A 190 3.31 13.75 -8.25
N VAL A 191 2.57 12.96 -9.02
CA VAL A 191 3.03 11.64 -9.46
C VAL A 191 4.28 11.76 -10.34
N LYS A 192 4.32 12.69 -11.29
CA LYS A 192 5.51 12.94 -12.12
C LYS A 192 6.76 13.29 -11.29
N GLU A 193 6.60 14.10 -10.24
CA GLU A 193 7.70 14.42 -9.32
C GLU A 193 8.17 13.18 -8.53
N LEU A 194 7.26 12.38 -8.01
CA LEU A 194 7.58 11.14 -7.31
C LEU A 194 8.31 10.14 -8.23
N ARG A 195 7.91 10.04 -9.51
CA ARG A 195 8.53 9.17 -10.52
C ARG A 195 9.99 9.52 -10.83
N LYS A 196 10.46 10.69 -10.51
CA LYS A 196 11.89 11.04 -10.62
C LYS A 196 12.76 10.18 -9.70
N TYR A 197 12.22 9.78 -8.57
CA TYR A 197 12.89 9.00 -7.52
C TYR A 197 12.45 7.53 -7.50
N PHE A 198 11.18 7.28 -7.73
CA PHE A 198 10.57 5.94 -7.75
C PHE A 198 10.08 5.62 -9.17
N LYS A 199 11.04 5.29 -10.05
CA LYS A 199 10.77 4.97 -11.46
C LYS A 199 9.99 3.66 -11.59
N GLU A 200 9.11 3.57 -12.59
CA GLU A 200 8.52 2.29 -12.97
C GLU A 200 9.62 1.30 -13.37
N ILE A 201 9.43 0.04 -13.01
CA ILE A 201 10.22 -1.06 -13.54
C ILE A 201 9.50 -1.50 -14.81
N ILE A 202 10.08 -1.20 -15.96
CA ILE A 202 9.59 -1.61 -17.28
C ILE A 202 9.86 -3.10 -17.46
#